data_f7e5339e2c1f86dabad1ee387a064683
#
_entry.id   f7e5339e2c1f86dabad1ee387a064683
#
_cell.length_a   1.000
_cell.length_b   1.000
_cell.length_c   1.000
_cell.angle_alpha   90.00
_cell.angle_beta   90.00
_cell.angle_gamma   90.00
#
_symmetry.space_group_name_H-M   'P 1'
#
loop_
_entity.id
_entity.type
_entity.pdbx_description
1 polymer ?
#
loop_
_entity_poly.entity_id
_entity_poly.type
_entity_poly.pdbx_seq_one_letter_code
_entity_poly.pdbx_strand_id
1 'polypeptide(L)'
;VPEHACGYSRCVESLDTVIDPSWARALAPVEGKIHELGAQLRREIEAGHGYLPAGSDVLRAFTYPLDQVKVLIVGQDPYPTPGHAIGLSFSVAPGIPFPASLRNIFKELTTDVGIPMPTSGDLRPWSRQGVCLLNRVLTVRPGQAGSHRKMGWEEVTSCAIDALVNRRDTSGNPLPLVAILWGRDAQSLREQLGSTPVIESAHPSPLSARRGFFGSRPFSRANTLLEKQGAAPVDWRLP
;
A
#
# COMPACT_ATOMS: atom_id res chain seq x y z
N VAL A 1 16.20 -52.63 8.53
CA VAL A 1 16.64 -51.25 8.29
C VAL A 1 15.39 -50.40 8.22
N PRO A 2 15.09 -49.51 9.18
CA PRO A 2 13.92 -48.63 9.06
C PRO A 2 14.28 -47.41 8.21
N GLU A 3 13.43 -47.15 7.21
CA GLU A 3 13.42 -45.95 6.41
C GLU A 3 13.07 -44.72 7.29
N HIS A 4 13.98 -43.80 7.42
CA HIS A 4 13.73 -42.50 7.99
C HIS A 4 12.96 -41.67 6.98
N ALA A 5 11.62 -41.60 7.14
CA ALA A 5 10.80 -40.58 6.54
C ALA A 5 11.17 -39.22 7.14
N CYS A 6 12.07 -38.51 6.47
CA CYS A 6 12.40 -37.14 6.80
C CYS A 6 11.20 -36.27 6.35
N GLY A 7 10.28 -36.00 7.28
CA GLY A 7 9.19 -35.09 7.09
C GLY A 7 9.74 -33.66 6.91
N TYR A 8 9.79 -33.17 5.69
CA TYR A 8 9.96 -31.75 5.38
C TYR A 8 8.70 -30.99 5.85
N SER A 9 8.58 -30.77 7.15
CA SER A 9 7.77 -29.69 7.68
C SER A 9 8.50 -28.39 7.26
N ARG A 10 8.12 -27.84 6.09
CA ARG A 10 8.52 -26.47 5.74
C ARG A 10 7.92 -25.58 6.82
N CYS A 11 8.75 -25.06 7.73
CA CYS A 11 8.37 -24.00 8.64
C CYS A 11 7.81 -22.87 7.79
N VAL A 12 6.53 -22.66 7.88
CA VAL A 12 5.90 -21.45 7.34
C VAL A 12 6.38 -20.34 8.27
N GLU A 13 7.15 -19.40 7.75
CA GLU A 13 7.59 -18.24 8.55
C GLU A 13 6.36 -17.56 9.10
N SER A 14 6.34 -17.30 10.40
CA SER A 14 5.27 -16.56 11.06
C SER A 14 5.26 -15.11 10.55
N LEU A 15 4.09 -14.50 10.41
CA LEU A 15 3.96 -13.13 9.90
C LEU A 15 4.80 -12.12 10.69
N ASP A 16 4.96 -12.30 11.99
CA ASP A 16 5.73 -11.41 12.86
C ASP A 16 7.24 -11.37 12.58
N THR A 17 7.75 -12.32 11.78
CA THR A 17 9.15 -12.29 11.29
C THR A 17 9.30 -11.52 9.98
N VAL A 18 8.20 -11.25 9.27
CA VAL A 18 8.19 -10.66 7.92
C VAL A 18 7.66 -9.22 7.93
N ILE A 19 6.71 -8.93 8.83
CA ILE A 19 6.06 -7.62 8.95
C ILE A 19 6.15 -7.10 10.38
N ASP A 20 5.76 -5.85 10.61
CA ASP A 20 5.73 -5.28 11.96
C ASP A 20 4.76 -6.06 12.86
N PRO A 21 5.13 -6.37 14.12
CA PRO A 21 4.29 -7.16 15.04
C PRO A 21 2.89 -6.60 15.27
N SER A 22 2.69 -5.28 15.14
CA SER A 22 1.36 -4.66 15.24
C SER A 22 0.46 -5.06 14.07
N TRP A 23 1.01 -5.14 12.86
CA TRP A 23 0.32 -5.65 11.68
C TRP A 23 0.12 -7.17 11.73
N ALA A 24 1.10 -7.94 12.23
CA ALA A 24 0.94 -9.40 12.37
C ALA A 24 -0.28 -9.74 13.24
N ARG A 25 -0.45 -9.04 14.36
CA ARG A 25 -1.64 -9.18 15.21
C ARG A 25 -2.93 -8.78 14.49
N ALA A 26 -2.90 -7.67 13.76
CA ALA A 26 -4.07 -7.15 13.04
C ALA A 26 -4.50 -8.06 11.88
N LEU A 27 -3.55 -8.69 11.20
CA LEU A 27 -3.77 -9.57 10.05
C LEU A 27 -3.93 -11.05 10.43
N ALA A 28 -3.84 -11.41 11.71
CA ALA A 28 -4.03 -12.78 12.18
C ALA A 28 -5.32 -13.45 11.67
N PRO A 29 -6.49 -12.75 11.55
CA PRO A 29 -7.70 -13.35 10.98
C PRO A 29 -7.56 -13.81 9.53
N VAL A 30 -6.63 -13.25 8.77
CA VAL A 30 -6.39 -13.54 7.34
C VAL A 30 -5.02 -14.18 7.10
N GLU A 31 -4.30 -14.59 8.13
CA GLU A 31 -2.98 -15.23 8.01
C GLU A 31 -3.06 -16.49 7.13
N GLY A 32 -4.07 -17.34 7.34
CA GLY A 32 -4.30 -18.51 6.49
C GLY A 32 -4.47 -18.14 5.02
N LYS A 33 -5.15 -17.02 4.73
CA LYS A 33 -5.31 -16.51 3.37
C LYS A 33 -3.99 -16.02 2.78
N ILE A 34 -3.16 -15.34 3.57
CA ILE A 34 -1.82 -14.92 3.13
C ILE A 34 -0.96 -16.12 2.77
N HIS A 35 -1.01 -17.19 3.55
CA HIS A 35 -0.29 -18.44 3.28
C HIS A 35 -0.80 -19.14 2.01
N GLU A 36 -2.12 -19.17 1.81
CA GLU A 36 -2.74 -19.69 0.58
C GLU A 36 -2.26 -18.92 -0.66
N LEU A 37 -2.27 -17.59 -0.59
CA LEU A 37 -1.76 -16.71 -1.65
C LEU A 37 -0.27 -16.95 -1.92
N GLY A 38 0.55 -17.13 -0.88
CA GLY A 38 1.95 -17.50 -1.03
C GLY A 38 2.13 -18.84 -1.77
N ALA A 39 1.27 -19.82 -1.50
CA ALA A 39 1.27 -21.08 -2.23
C ALA A 39 0.84 -20.91 -3.71
N GLN A 40 -0.13 -20.03 -3.98
CA GLN A 40 -0.52 -19.69 -5.35
C GLN A 40 0.63 -19.01 -6.11
N LEU A 41 1.34 -18.08 -5.49
CA LEU A 41 2.49 -17.40 -6.11
C LEU A 41 3.63 -18.38 -6.43
N ARG A 42 3.87 -19.39 -5.60
CA ARG A 42 4.83 -20.45 -5.92
C ARG A 42 4.41 -21.24 -7.18
N ARG A 43 3.12 -21.56 -7.32
CA ARG A 43 2.58 -22.18 -8.54
C ARG A 43 2.74 -21.30 -9.78
N GLU A 44 2.60 -19.97 -9.64
CA GLU A 44 2.88 -19.02 -10.73
C GLU A 44 4.34 -19.12 -11.21
N ILE A 45 5.29 -19.25 -10.27
CA ILE A 45 6.72 -19.44 -10.61
C ILE A 45 6.93 -20.79 -11.32
N GLU A 46 6.37 -21.88 -10.77
CA GLU A 46 6.46 -23.24 -11.35
C GLU A 46 5.86 -23.31 -12.76
N ALA A 47 4.81 -22.52 -13.01
CA ALA A 47 4.19 -22.38 -14.33
C ALA A 47 4.96 -21.46 -15.30
N GLY A 48 6.08 -20.86 -14.86
CA GLY A 48 6.90 -19.96 -15.68
C GLY A 48 6.35 -18.53 -15.84
N HIS A 49 5.29 -18.15 -15.12
CA HIS A 49 4.70 -16.81 -15.22
C HIS A 49 5.46 -15.79 -14.34
N GLY A 50 5.87 -16.19 -13.13
CA GLY A 50 6.44 -15.30 -12.14
C GLY A 50 5.44 -14.27 -11.59
N TYR A 51 5.91 -13.42 -10.68
CA TYR A 51 5.11 -12.32 -10.14
C TYR A 51 6.00 -11.15 -9.69
N LEU A 52 5.38 -9.97 -9.54
CA LEU A 52 5.97 -8.74 -9.00
C LEU A 52 5.11 -8.23 -7.84
N PRO A 53 5.71 -7.53 -6.86
CA PRO A 53 7.16 -7.29 -6.66
C PRO A 53 7.90 -8.57 -6.24
N ALA A 54 9.21 -8.46 -5.92
CA ALA A 54 9.96 -9.57 -5.32
C ALA A 54 9.28 -10.06 -4.05
N GLY A 55 9.41 -11.35 -3.73
CA GLY A 55 8.69 -11.98 -2.62
C GLY A 55 8.87 -11.26 -1.27
N SER A 56 10.10 -10.81 -0.97
CA SER A 56 10.41 -10.00 0.23
C SER A 56 9.69 -8.64 0.28
N ASP A 57 9.18 -8.17 -0.83
CA ASP A 57 8.57 -6.85 -0.98
C ASP A 57 7.04 -6.90 -1.00
N VAL A 58 6.42 -8.06 -1.16
CA VAL A 58 4.96 -8.21 -1.28
C VAL A 58 4.21 -7.58 -0.11
N LEU A 59 4.71 -7.79 1.10
CA LEU A 59 4.11 -7.29 2.34
C LEU A 59 4.78 -6.00 2.88
N ARG A 60 5.59 -5.31 2.07
CA ARG A 60 6.35 -4.13 2.52
C ARG A 60 5.50 -3.02 3.14
N ALA A 61 4.28 -2.81 2.67
CA ALA A 61 3.38 -1.81 3.25
C ALA A 61 3.10 -2.06 4.75
N PHE A 62 3.27 -3.29 5.22
CA PHE A 62 3.04 -3.72 6.59
C PHE A 62 4.33 -3.80 7.44
N THR A 63 5.46 -3.33 6.93
CA THR A 63 6.73 -3.29 7.69
C THR A 63 6.89 -2.02 8.54
N TYR A 64 5.99 -1.06 8.40
CA TYR A 64 5.94 0.16 9.21
C TYR A 64 4.85 0.02 10.27
N PRO A 65 5.07 0.47 11.54
CA PRO A 65 4.13 0.23 12.63
C PRO A 65 2.70 0.70 12.33
N LEU A 66 1.72 -0.15 12.61
CA LEU A 66 0.29 0.13 12.38
C LEU A 66 -0.19 1.36 13.15
N ASP A 67 0.24 1.52 14.39
CA ASP A 67 -0.16 2.60 15.29
C ASP A 67 0.38 3.97 14.85
N GLN A 68 1.46 3.98 14.08
CA GLN A 68 2.05 5.21 13.53
C GLN A 68 1.40 5.67 12.21
N VAL A 69 0.58 4.84 11.59
CA VAL A 69 -0.09 5.21 10.33
C VAL A 69 -1.08 6.35 10.59
N LYS A 70 -0.95 7.45 9.86
CA LYS A 70 -1.85 8.61 9.93
C LYS A 70 -2.44 9.02 8.58
N VAL A 71 -1.86 8.53 7.47
CA VAL A 71 -2.43 8.69 6.12
C VAL A 71 -2.47 7.34 5.43
N LEU A 72 -3.59 7.02 4.78
CA LEU A 72 -3.73 5.87 3.91
C LEU A 72 -3.86 6.35 2.46
N ILE A 73 -2.97 5.91 1.58
CA ILE A 73 -3.07 6.10 0.12
C ILE A 73 -3.27 4.75 -0.53
N VAL A 74 -4.41 4.57 -1.22
CA VAL A 74 -4.74 3.28 -1.83
C VAL A 74 -4.43 3.30 -3.32
N GLY A 75 -3.55 2.38 -3.74
CA GLY A 75 -3.30 2.03 -5.13
C GLY A 75 -4.12 0.81 -5.56
N GLN A 76 -4.05 0.47 -6.84
CA GLN A 76 -4.79 -0.64 -7.43
C GLN A 76 -4.01 -1.95 -7.33
N ASP A 77 -2.91 -2.06 -8.04
CA ASP A 77 -1.99 -3.18 -8.10
C ASP A 77 -0.55 -2.67 -8.38
N PRO A 78 0.47 -3.51 -8.19
CA PRO A 78 1.85 -3.11 -8.45
C PRO A 78 2.10 -2.79 -9.93
N TYR A 79 3.12 -1.99 -10.20
CA TYR A 79 3.59 -1.80 -11.58
C TYR A 79 3.99 -3.14 -12.19
N PRO A 80 3.49 -3.48 -13.40
CA PRO A 80 3.77 -4.77 -14.03
C PRO A 80 5.14 -4.83 -14.72
N THR A 81 5.87 -3.72 -14.78
CA THR A 81 7.21 -3.67 -15.37
C THR A 81 8.22 -4.23 -14.37
N PRO A 82 9.03 -5.25 -14.74
CA PRO A 82 10.08 -5.77 -13.88
C PRO A 82 11.03 -4.71 -13.34
N GLY A 83 11.37 -4.79 -12.06
CA GLY A 83 12.25 -3.84 -11.37
C GLY A 83 11.59 -2.53 -10.90
N HIS A 84 10.33 -2.26 -11.26
CA HIS A 84 9.65 -1.04 -10.83
C HIS A 84 9.04 -1.16 -9.44
N ALA A 85 8.18 -2.16 -9.23
CA ALA A 85 7.41 -2.31 -8.00
C ALA A 85 8.30 -2.71 -6.81
N ILE A 86 8.09 -2.05 -5.67
CA ILE A 86 8.79 -2.30 -4.41
C ILE A 86 7.84 -2.61 -3.25
N GLY A 87 6.60 -3.01 -3.52
CA GLY A 87 5.61 -3.35 -2.50
C GLY A 87 4.92 -2.17 -1.82
N LEU A 88 5.09 -0.96 -2.33
CA LEU A 88 4.39 0.26 -1.90
C LEU A 88 3.64 0.84 -3.09
N SER A 89 2.38 1.24 -2.89
CA SER A 89 1.57 1.82 -3.97
C SER A 89 2.24 3.06 -4.55
N PHE A 90 2.23 3.19 -5.89
CA PHE A 90 2.83 4.28 -6.66
C PHE A 90 4.36 4.42 -6.58
N SER A 91 5.03 3.78 -5.62
CA SER A 91 6.47 3.84 -5.44
C SER A 91 7.22 2.97 -6.43
N VAL A 92 8.41 3.42 -6.83
CA VAL A 92 9.34 2.62 -7.63
C VAL A 92 10.71 2.53 -6.97
N ALA A 93 11.51 1.56 -7.40
CA ALA A 93 12.89 1.43 -6.93
C ALA A 93 13.72 2.68 -7.29
N PRO A 94 14.75 3.00 -6.49
CA PRO A 94 15.68 4.08 -6.80
C PRO A 94 16.28 3.93 -8.21
N GLY A 95 16.44 5.05 -8.93
CA GLY A 95 17.02 5.06 -10.28
C GLY A 95 16.04 4.66 -11.40
N ILE A 96 14.82 4.24 -11.08
CA ILE A 96 13.80 3.94 -12.08
C ILE A 96 13.15 5.24 -12.57
N PRO A 97 13.01 5.43 -13.90
CA PRO A 97 12.25 6.55 -14.46
C PRO A 97 10.81 6.58 -13.92
N PHE A 98 10.29 7.76 -13.62
CA PHE A 98 8.96 7.88 -13.04
C PHE A 98 7.87 7.34 -13.97
N PRO A 99 7.09 6.34 -13.56
CA PRO A 99 5.87 5.98 -14.25
C PRO A 99 4.92 7.17 -14.39
N ALA A 100 4.08 7.17 -15.40
CA ALA A 100 3.25 8.32 -15.74
C ALA A 100 2.33 8.79 -14.60
N SER A 101 1.78 7.86 -13.81
CA SER A 101 0.97 8.21 -12.64
C SER A 101 1.81 8.88 -11.54
N LEU A 102 3.00 8.35 -11.24
CA LEU A 102 3.90 8.94 -10.25
C LEU A 102 4.37 10.34 -10.66
N ARG A 103 4.67 10.54 -11.95
CA ARG A 103 5.00 11.86 -12.49
C ARG A 103 3.87 12.86 -12.29
N ASN A 104 2.63 12.45 -12.47
CA ASN A 104 1.48 13.31 -12.24
C ASN A 104 1.26 13.58 -10.74
N ILE A 105 1.49 12.57 -9.86
CA ILE A 105 1.49 12.76 -8.40
C ILE A 105 2.50 13.83 -8.01
N PHE A 106 3.72 13.78 -8.52
CA PHE A 106 4.76 14.75 -8.20
C PHE A 106 4.46 16.16 -8.74
N LYS A 107 3.83 16.27 -9.93
CA LYS A 107 3.35 17.57 -10.44
C LYS A 107 2.31 18.19 -9.51
N GLU A 108 1.34 17.42 -9.08
CA GLU A 108 0.33 17.89 -8.13
C GLU A 108 0.96 18.23 -6.78
N LEU A 109 1.86 17.39 -6.28
CA LEU A 109 2.61 17.62 -5.04
C LEU A 109 3.34 18.98 -5.07
N THR A 110 4.12 19.22 -6.12
CA THR A 110 4.86 20.48 -6.30
C THR A 110 3.92 21.69 -6.31
N THR A 111 2.81 21.58 -7.01
CA THR A 111 1.82 22.66 -7.12
C THR A 111 1.05 22.88 -5.81
N ASP A 112 0.70 21.80 -5.10
CA ASP A 112 -0.12 21.83 -3.88
C ASP A 112 0.64 22.39 -2.67
N VAL A 113 1.88 21.94 -2.46
CA VAL A 113 2.66 22.28 -1.25
C VAL A 113 3.89 23.15 -1.51
N GLY A 114 4.13 23.55 -2.77
CA GLY A 114 5.18 24.51 -3.12
C GLY A 114 6.61 23.98 -2.96
N ILE A 115 6.83 22.67 -3.04
CA ILE A 115 8.15 22.06 -2.92
C ILE A 115 8.75 21.73 -4.29
N PRO A 116 10.08 21.58 -4.41
CA PRO A 116 10.73 21.17 -5.65
C PRO A 116 10.23 19.79 -6.13
N MET A 117 10.30 19.57 -7.44
CA MET A 117 10.01 18.25 -8.02
C MET A 117 10.99 17.22 -7.45
N PRO A 118 10.50 16.10 -6.88
CA PRO A 118 11.36 15.03 -6.40
C PRO A 118 12.28 14.47 -7.49
N THR A 119 13.47 14.05 -7.12
CA THR A 119 14.44 13.40 -8.02
C THR A 119 14.40 11.87 -7.91
N SER A 120 13.78 11.33 -6.87
CA SER A 120 13.60 9.90 -6.64
C SER A 120 12.12 9.50 -6.61
N GLY A 121 11.79 8.35 -7.22
CA GLY A 121 10.47 7.74 -7.16
C GLY A 121 10.25 6.83 -5.95
N ASP A 122 11.20 6.77 -5.04
CA ASP A 122 11.13 6.00 -3.80
C ASP A 122 10.32 6.74 -2.74
N LEU A 123 9.13 6.23 -2.44
CA LEU A 123 8.21 6.82 -1.47
C LEU A 123 8.38 6.27 -0.04
N ARG A 124 9.39 5.45 0.23
CA ARG A 124 9.68 4.97 1.61
C ARG A 124 9.83 6.10 2.64
N PRO A 125 10.36 7.30 2.31
CA PRO A 125 10.37 8.41 3.27
C PRO A 125 8.98 8.83 3.75
N TRP A 126 7.94 8.72 2.93
CA TRP A 126 6.55 8.97 3.36
C TRP A 126 6.07 7.88 4.31
N SER A 127 6.37 6.61 4.02
CA SER A 127 5.97 5.50 4.89
C SER A 127 6.60 5.62 6.29
N ARG A 128 7.85 6.08 6.39
CA ARG A 128 8.51 6.35 7.69
C ARG A 128 7.84 7.47 8.50
N GLN A 129 7.00 8.27 7.87
CA GLN A 129 6.22 9.34 8.52
C GLN A 129 4.76 8.95 8.79
N GLY A 130 4.43 7.67 8.61
CA GLY A 130 3.10 7.16 8.85
C GLY A 130 2.15 7.26 7.64
N VAL A 131 2.69 7.31 6.41
CA VAL A 131 1.88 7.15 5.19
C VAL A 131 1.86 5.68 4.78
N CYS A 132 0.73 5.01 4.94
CA CYS A 132 0.53 3.66 4.45
C CYS A 132 0.21 3.71 2.95
N LEU A 133 1.16 3.24 2.14
CA LEU A 133 1.07 3.17 0.68
C LEU A 133 0.62 1.75 0.29
N LEU A 134 -0.68 1.49 0.29
CA LEU A 134 -1.27 0.16 0.15
C LEU A 134 -1.89 -0.04 -1.24
N ASN A 135 -1.52 -1.09 -1.95
CA ASN A 135 -2.28 -1.56 -3.09
C ASN A 135 -3.44 -2.46 -2.65
N ARG A 136 -4.57 -2.44 -3.37
CA ARG A 136 -5.68 -3.38 -3.15
C ARG A 136 -5.28 -4.82 -3.47
N VAL A 137 -4.45 -5.01 -4.49
CA VAL A 137 -3.89 -6.29 -4.92
C VAL A 137 -2.38 -6.19 -4.78
N LEU A 138 -1.75 -7.07 -4.02
CA LEU A 138 -0.35 -6.91 -3.64
C LEU A 138 0.65 -7.50 -4.64
N THR A 139 0.19 -8.26 -5.62
CA THR A 139 1.04 -8.87 -6.65
C THR A 139 0.44 -8.75 -8.04
N VAL A 140 1.27 -8.94 -9.07
CA VAL A 140 0.87 -8.89 -10.48
C VAL A 140 1.82 -9.76 -11.31
N ARG A 141 1.35 -10.34 -12.42
CA ARG A 141 2.24 -10.98 -13.39
C ARG A 141 3.05 -9.92 -14.15
N PRO A 142 4.33 -10.19 -14.46
CA PRO A 142 5.12 -9.29 -15.31
C PRO A 142 4.38 -8.98 -16.63
N GLY A 143 4.30 -7.69 -16.97
CA GLY A 143 3.65 -7.20 -18.18
C GLY A 143 2.11 -7.22 -18.19
N GLN A 144 1.43 -7.74 -17.15
CA GLN A 144 -0.01 -7.98 -17.17
C GLN A 144 -0.73 -7.29 -16.00
N ALA A 145 -0.94 -5.98 -16.11
CA ALA A 145 -1.67 -5.22 -15.09
C ALA A 145 -3.03 -5.87 -14.76
N GLY A 146 -3.35 -5.93 -13.47
CA GLY A 146 -4.61 -6.50 -12.98
C GLY A 146 -4.70 -8.03 -13.01
N SER A 147 -3.64 -8.74 -13.40
CA SER A 147 -3.66 -10.22 -13.56
C SER A 147 -3.95 -11.00 -12.28
N HIS A 148 -3.68 -10.44 -11.11
CA HIS A 148 -3.95 -11.06 -9.81
C HIS A 148 -5.18 -10.51 -9.09
N ARG A 149 -6.03 -9.73 -9.77
CA ARG A 149 -7.34 -9.32 -9.25
C ARG A 149 -8.19 -10.55 -8.95
N LYS A 150 -8.97 -10.49 -7.88
CA LYS A 150 -9.83 -11.60 -7.41
C LYS A 150 -9.08 -12.87 -7.02
N MET A 151 -7.77 -12.80 -6.84
CA MET A 151 -6.96 -13.90 -6.34
C MET A 151 -7.14 -14.10 -4.83
N GLY A 152 -7.58 -13.04 -4.11
CA GLY A 152 -7.83 -13.02 -2.67
C GLY A 152 -7.08 -11.94 -1.90
N TRP A 153 -6.20 -11.17 -2.57
CA TRP A 153 -5.49 -10.05 -1.92
C TRP A 153 -6.45 -9.00 -1.36
N GLU A 154 -7.60 -8.82 -2.01
CA GLU A 154 -8.61 -7.88 -1.60
C GLU A 154 -9.17 -8.17 -0.20
N GLU A 155 -9.24 -9.44 0.22
CA GLU A 155 -9.63 -9.86 1.56
C GLU A 155 -8.56 -9.43 2.58
N VAL A 156 -7.29 -9.69 2.30
CA VAL A 156 -6.16 -9.30 3.15
C VAL A 156 -6.09 -7.78 3.32
N THR A 157 -6.20 -7.04 2.24
CA THR A 157 -6.13 -5.57 2.27
C THR A 157 -7.38 -4.93 2.88
N SER A 158 -8.57 -5.57 2.79
CA SER A 158 -9.75 -5.15 3.54
C SER A 158 -9.52 -5.31 5.05
N CYS A 159 -9.03 -6.46 5.50
CA CYS A 159 -8.69 -6.67 6.92
C CYS A 159 -7.69 -5.60 7.42
N ALA A 160 -6.69 -5.25 6.60
CA ALA A 160 -5.74 -4.19 6.93
C ALA A 160 -6.40 -2.80 7.06
N ILE A 161 -7.33 -2.47 6.18
CA ILE A 161 -8.06 -1.19 6.22
C ILE A 161 -8.98 -1.15 7.45
N ASP A 162 -9.68 -2.25 7.76
CA ASP A 162 -10.50 -2.35 8.97
C ASP A 162 -9.65 -2.16 10.23
N ALA A 163 -8.47 -2.76 10.27
CA ALA A 163 -7.54 -2.57 11.37
C ALA A 163 -7.13 -1.09 11.52
N LEU A 164 -6.85 -0.38 10.42
CA LEU A 164 -6.52 1.05 10.45
C LEU A 164 -7.66 1.91 11.00
N VAL A 165 -8.88 1.68 10.54
CA VAL A 165 -10.07 2.45 10.93
C VAL A 165 -10.46 2.21 12.39
N ASN A 166 -10.25 0.98 12.88
CA ASN A 166 -10.64 0.58 14.21
C ASN A 166 -9.58 0.80 15.29
N ARG A 167 -8.42 1.40 14.96
CA ARG A 167 -7.38 1.72 15.95
C ARG A 167 -7.89 2.70 17.01
N ARG A 168 -7.45 2.47 18.22
CA ARG A 168 -7.80 3.33 19.38
C ARG A 168 -6.53 3.61 20.18
N ASP A 169 -6.49 4.78 20.80
CA ASP A 169 -5.51 5.09 21.83
C ASP A 169 -5.82 4.37 23.16
N THR A 170 -4.98 4.55 24.15
CA THR A 170 -5.16 3.96 25.49
C THR A 170 -6.41 4.46 26.23
N SER A 171 -6.99 5.57 25.79
CA SER A 171 -8.23 6.15 26.31
C SER A 171 -9.46 5.73 25.52
N GLY A 172 -9.31 4.90 24.48
CA GLY A 172 -10.39 4.42 23.62
C GLY A 172 -10.79 5.38 22.49
N ASN A 173 -10.06 6.50 22.30
CA ASN A 173 -10.34 7.43 21.21
C ASN A 173 -9.78 6.91 19.88
N PRO A 174 -10.45 7.19 18.73
CA PRO A 174 -9.90 6.86 17.43
C PRO A 174 -8.53 7.52 17.23
N LEU A 175 -7.55 6.75 16.74
CA LEU A 175 -6.29 7.32 16.32
C LEU A 175 -6.47 8.13 15.02
N PRO A 176 -5.72 9.24 14.85
CA PRO A 176 -5.81 10.06 13.64
C PRO A 176 -5.58 9.25 12.38
N LEU A 177 -6.45 9.46 11.39
CA LEU A 177 -6.32 8.84 10.07
C LEU A 177 -6.97 9.75 9.02
N VAL A 178 -6.33 9.88 7.86
CA VAL A 178 -6.87 10.50 6.65
C VAL A 178 -6.67 9.53 5.50
N ALA A 179 -7.70 9.26 4.71
CA ALA A 179 -7.59 8.42 3.52
C ALA A 179 -7.57 9.29 2.25
N ILE A 180 -6.67 8.96 1.32
CA ILE A 180 -6.59 9.57 -0.01
C ILE A 180 -6.96 8.49 -1.02
N LEU A 181 -8.06 8.69 -1.75
CA LEU A 181 -8.63 7.73 -2.68
C LEU A 181 -8.61 8.27 -4.11
N TRP A 182 -7.69 7.77 -4.90
CA TRP A 182 -7.51 8.17 -6.30
C TRP A 182 -8.16 7.18 -7.27
N GLY A 183 -9.26 7.61 -7.91
CA GLY A 183 -10.01 6.82 -8.90
C GLY A 183 -11.04 5.88 -8.28
N ARG A 184 -11.89 5.31 -9.14
CA ARG A 184 -13.07 4.56 -8.72
C ARG A 184 -12.76 3.32 -7.87
N ASP A 185 -11.69 2.60 -8.20
CA ASP A 185 -11.32 1.38 -7.48
C ASP A 185 -10.95 1.69 -6.01
N ALA A 186 -10.22 2.80 -5.76
CA ALA A 186 -9.93 3.24 -4.42
C ALA A 186 -11.19 3.82 -3.73
N GLN A 187 -12.01 4.57 -4.45
CA GLN A 187 -13.25 5.18 -3.93
C GLN A 187 -14.30 4.14 -3.51
N SER A 188 -14.27 2.92 -4.08
CA SER A 188 -15.13 1.83 -3.63
C SER A 188 -14.94 1.44 -2.16
N LEU A 189 -13.85 1.88 -1.53
CA LEU A 189 -13.56 1.68 -0.11
C LEU A 189 -14.23 2.71 0.82
N ARG A 190 -14.94 3.70 0.26
CA ARG A 190 -15.50 4.81 1.03
C ARG A 190 -16.38 4.35 2.20
N GLU A 191 -17.20 3.34 1.99
CA GLU A 191 -18.08 2.79 3.03
C GLU A 191 -17.28 2.10 4.15
N GLN A 192 -16.24 1.35 3.80
CA GLN A 192 -15.36 0.66 4.74
C GLN A 192 -14.60 1.65 5.64
N LEU A 193 -14.29 2.84 5.15
CA LEU A 193 -13.60 3.88 5.91
C LEU A 193 -14.49 4.59 6.96
N GLY A 194 -15.80 4.39 6.93
CA GLY A 194 -16.73 4.92 7.93
C GLY A 194 -16.62 6.44 8.10
N SER A 195 -16.32 6.89 9.32
CA SER A 195 -16.17 8.30 9.67
C SER A 195 -14.76 8.87 9.38
N THR A 196 -13.82 8.07 8.89
CA THR A 196 -12.47 8.55 8.53
C THR A 196 -12.57 9.65 7.48
N PRO A 197 -11.92 10.80 7.68
CA PRO A 197 -11.84 11.85 6.67
C PRO A 197 -11.21 11.33 5.37
N VAL A 198 -11.89 11.57 4.25
CA VAL A 198 -11.48 11.08 2.93
C VAL A 198 -11.27 12.24 1.95
N ILE A 199 -10.19 12.16 1.19
CA ILE A 199 -9.88 13.05 0.06
C ILE A 199 -9.98 12.22 -1.21
N GLU A 200 -11.01 12.52 -2.01
CA GLU A 200 -11.27 11.82 -3.26
C GLU A 200 -10.91 12.68 -4.47
N SER A 201 -10.38 12.06 -5.50
CA SER A 201 -10.18 12.67 -6.82
C SER A 201 -10.13 11.62 -7.93
N ALA A 202 -10.02 12.08 -9.19
CA ALA A 202 -9.71 11.19 -10.29
C ALA A 202 -8.34 10.50 -10.08
N HIS A 203 -8.11 9.38 -10.75
CA HIS A 203 -6.82 8.68 -10.67
C HIS A 203 -5.70 9.50 -11.35
N PRO A 204 -4.45 9.49 -10.83
CA PRO A 204 -3.32 10.24 -11.39
C PRO A 204 -2.82 9.74 -12.76
N SER A 205 -3.41 8.69 -13.34
CA SER A 205 -3.02 8.22 -14.67
C SER A 205 -3.23 9.28 -15.75
N PRO A 206 -2.46 9.27 -16.84
CA PRO A 206 -2.65 10.22 -17.96
C PRO A 206 -4.07 10.24 -18.52
N LEU A 207 -4.78 9.12 -18.43
CA LEU A 207 -6.16 9.00 -18.94
C LEU A 207 -7.19 9.78 -18.13
N SER A 208 -6.90 10.12 -16.89
CA SER A 208 -7.86 10.72 -15.96
C SER A 208 -7.33 11.92 -15.17
N ALA A 209 -6.03 12.16 -15.12
CA ALA A 209 -5.47 13.21 -14.27
C ALA A 209 -6.03 14.62 -14.54
N ARG A 210 -6.34 14.93 -15.79
CA ARG A 210 -6.98 16.22 -16.17
C ARG A 210 -8.46 16.30 -15.82
N ARG A 211 -9.07 15.20 -15.35
CA ARG A 211 -10.50 15.13 -15.00
C ARG A 211 -10.74 15.28 -13.50
N GLY A 212 -9.87 16.02 -12.79
CA GLY A 212 -10.03 16.35 -11.37
C GLY A 212 -8.99 15.74 -10.43
N PHE A 213 -7.89 15.19 -10.93
CA PHE A 213 -6.72 14.89 -10.09
C PHE A 213 -5.88 16.15 -9.88
N PHE A 214 -5.50 16.84 -10.98
CA PHE A 214 -4.78 18.09 -10.88
C PHE A 214 -5.69 19.16 -10.25
N GLY A 215 -5.14 19.87 -9.25
CA GLY A 215 -5.86 20.86 -8.45
C GLY A 215 -6.70 20.26 -7.31
N SER A 216 -6.68 18.94 -7.10
CA SER A 216 -7.38 18.30 -5.97
C SER A 216 -6.72 18.56 -4.61
N ARG A 217 -5.45 18.98 -4.62
CA ARG A 217 -4.66 19.39 -3.45
C ARG A 217 -4.67 18.35 -2.31
N PRO A 218 -4.35 17.07 -2.59
CA PRO A 218 -4.53 16.02 -1.61
C PRO A 218 -3.55 16.13 -0.43
N PHE A 219 -2.35 16.67 -0.66
CA PHE A 219 -1.28 16.70 0.32
C PHE A 219 -1.49 17.78 1.39
N SER A 220 -1.79 19.02 0.98
CA SER A 220 -2.09 20.11 1.91
C SER A 220 -3.40 19.85 2.66
N ARG A 221 -4.42 19.30 1.98
CA ARG A 221 -5.70 18.92 2.60
C ARG A 221 -5.52 17.81 3.62
N ALA A 222 -4.68 16.81 3.34
CA ALA A 222 -4.38 15.74 4.31
C ALA A 222 -3.74 16.32 5.58
N ASN A 223 -2.78 17.21 5.44
CA ASN A 223 -2.15 17.87 6.58
C ASN A 223 -3.16 18.69 7.40
N THR A 224 -4.01 19.47 6.74
CA THR A 224 -5.10 20.21 7.43
C THR A 224 -6.04 19.28 8.20
N LEU A 225 -6.38 18.11 7.64
CA LEU A 225 -7.25 17.14 8.30
C LEU A 225 -6.54 16.42 9.46
N LEU A 226 -5.23 16.19 9.36
CA LEU A 226 -4.43 15.63 10.46
C LEU A 226 -4.34 16.61 11.63
N GLU A 227 -4.06 17.90 11.35
CA GLU A 227 -4.00 18.95 12.37
C GLU A 227 -5.35 19.09 13.12
N LYS A 228 -6.48 19.01 12.41
CA LYS A 228 -7.82 18.99 13.03
C LYS A 228 -8.05 17.79 13.95
N GLN A 229 -7.34 16.70 13.75
CA GLN A 229 -7.36 15.51 14.59
C GLN A 229 -6.26 15.54 15.68
N GLY A 230 -5.51 16.64 15.82
CA GLY A 230 -4.42 16.79 16.78
C GLY A 230 -3.14 16.04 16.41
N ALA A 231 -3.00 15.58 15.15
CA ALA A 231 -1.82 14.88 14.67
C ALA A 231 -0.85 15.81 13.95
N ALA A 232 0.44 15.52 14.05
CA ALA A 232 1.46 16.23 13.29
C ALA A 232 1.29 16.03 11.78
N PRO A 233 1.48 17.08 10.96
CA PRO A 233 1.43 16.97 9.51
C PRO A 233 2.51 16.02 8.97
N VAL A 234 2.36 15.60 7.71
CA VAL A 234 3.36 14.86 6.95
C VAL A 234 4.28 15.87 6.25
N ASP A 235 5.58 15.69 6.36
CA ASP A 235 6.53 16.36 5.48
C ASP A 235 6.58 15.59 4.14
N TRP A 236 5.95 16.15 3.12
CA TRP A 236 5.84 15.51 1.81
C TRP A 236 7.09 15.62 0.95
N ARG A 237 8.16 16.30 1.43
CA ARG A 237 9.43 16.40 0.69
C ARG A 237 10.08 15.04 0.51
N LEU A 238 10.60 14.83 -0.67
CA LEU A 238 11.42 13.67 -1.04
C LEU A 238 12.78 14.17 -1.53
N PRO A 239 13.80 13.32 -1.49
CA PRO A 239 15.11 13.61 -2.07
C PRO A 239 15.05 13.96 -3.56
#